data_9cecde35d6eed376173cf27929eb6357
#
_entry.id   9cecde35d6eed376173cf27929eb6357
#
_cell.length_a   1.000
_cell.length_b   1.000
_cell.length_c   1.000
_cell.angle_alpha   90.00
_cell.angle_beta   90.00
_cell.angle_gamma   90.00
#
_symmetry.space_group_name_H-M   'P 1'
#
loop_
_entity.id
_entity.type
_entity.pdbx_description
1 polymer ?
#
loop_
_entity_poly.entity_id
_entity_poly.type
_entity_poly.pdbx_seq_one_letter_code
_entity_poly.pdbx_strand_id
1 'polypeptide(L)'
;MRLNKFQKSFLITSIFLLSGCSSFGWLQFWGDDEEEEGPTELYSINDNRVLEREWSISNGNDILYGRLIPAVYDGSVYYINSSGYISSINLDSGKLQWSKDTQDIVSSGLDVSFKTISYATLDGSLVTLDPKDGSEIWRSATSSESLSPPVNSGSHLILHTIDGRVSGYDLKSGKRDWFHQTVLPSLTLRGTSRPFIDEGFVFSGFASGKVAMIYPDSGAIRLELPVTLNEGSSELERIIDIDGKSIIVNNFLISASYQGNITAINLRDGRPSWQEEISSVKDLASNGNRVIAVDSKSVVKAFGTATGARIWEQEDLKLRKLTAPASISNLIAVGDFEGYIHLLNAQSGNFEGREKVSRNPITEIESKGSYLLISVASG
;
A
#
# COMPACT_ATOMS: atom_id res chain seq x y z
N MET A 1 -20.11 -25.63 -60.34
CA MET A 1 -21.28 -26.47 -60.69
C MET A 1 -22.39 -26.10 -59.73
N ARG A 2 -23.33 -25.27 -60.26
CA ARG A 2 -24.82 -25.29 -60.21
C ARG A 2 -25.38 -25.37 -58.76
N LEU A 3 -26.06 -24.30 -58.31
CA LEU A 3 -27.46 -23.85 -58.50
C LEU A 3 -28.42 -24.62 -57.57
N ASN A 4 -29.35 -24.13 -56.86
CA ASN A 4 -30.41 -23.11 -57.02
C ASN A 4 -31.24 -23.15 -55.73
N LYS A 5 -31.82 -22.21 -55.30
CA LYS A 5 -32.94 -21.28 -55.56
C LYS A 5 -34.05 -21.39 -54.51
N PHE A 6 -34.43 -20.19 -54.02
CA PHE A 6 -35.78 -19.68 -53.76
C PHE A 6 -36.75 -20.43 -52.83
N GLN A 7 -37.29 -19.74 -51.84
CA GLN A 7 -38.62 -19.14 -51.99
C GLN A 7 -38.99 -18.19 -50.83
N LYS A 8 -39.53 -17.09 -51.25
CA LYS A 8 -40.24 -16.07 -50.47
C LYS A 8 -41.64 -16.58 -50.12
N SER A 9 -42.23 -16.04 -49.09
CA SER A 9 -43.66 -15.61 -48.98
C SER A 9 -44.04 -15.59 -47.48
N PHE A 10 -44.74 -14.74 -46.88
CA PHE A 10 -45.67 -13.65 -47.13
C PHE A 10 -46.33 -13.34 -45.81
N LEU A 11 -46.32 -12.10 -45.47
CA LEU A 11 -47.21 -11.30 -44.64
C LEU A 11 -48.54 -11.94 -44.19
N ILE A 12 -48.90 -11.81 -42.89
CA ILE A 12 -50.26 -11.44 -42.48
C ILE A 12 -50.20 -10.57 -41.23
N THR A 13 -50.62 -9.34 -41.41
CA THR A 13 -50.96 -8.34 -40.40
C THR A 13 -52.32 -8.75 -39.79
N SER A 14 -52.40 -8.74 -38.44
CA SER A 14 -53.68 -8.67 -37.77
C SER A 14 -53.56 -7.78 -36.54
N ILE A 15 -54.11 -6.59 -36.69
CA ILE A 15 -54.42 -5.66 -35.63
C ILE A 15 -55.61 -6.22 -34.84
N PHE A 16 -55.43 -6.42 -33.54
CA PHE A 16 -56.55 -6.47 -32.60
C PHE A 16 -56.35 -5.48 -31.48
N LEU A 17 -57.08 -4.38 -31.58
CA LEU A 17 -57.39 -3.48 -30.50
C LEU A 17 -58.42 -4.18 -29.61
N LEU A 18 -58.05 -4.41 -28.36
CA LEU A 18 -58.99 -4.55 -27.25
C LEU A 18 -58.46 -3.86 -26.02
N SER A 19 -59.10 -2.78 -25.70
CA SER A 19 -59.09 -2.08 -24.43
C SER A 19 -59.56 -3.01 -23.31
N GLY A 20 -58.75 -3.15 -22.27
CA GLY A 20 -59.10 -3.87 -21.05
C GLY A 20 -58.21 -3.37 -19.90
N CYS A 21 -58.76 -2.41 -19.14
CA CYS A 21 -58.25 -2.07 -17.78
C CYS A 21 -58.38 -3.31 -16.92
N SER A 22 -57.28 -3.77 -16.33
CA SER A 22 -57.26 -4.21 -14.91
C SER A 22 -55.83 -4.62 -14.49
N SER A 23 -55.28 -3.89 -13.53
CA SER A 23 -54.46 -4.35 -12.42
C SER A 23 -53.53 -5.56 -12.64
N PHE A 24 -52.33 -5.33 -13.16
CA PHE A 24 -51.17 -6.15 -12.87
C PHE A 24 -50.15 -5.32 -12.11
N GLY A 25 -50.45 -4.98 -10.86
CA GLY A 25 -49.59 -4.24 -9.95
C GLY A 25 -48.87 -5.14 -8.94
N TRP A 26 -48.23 -6.26 -9.37
CA TRP A 26 -47.49 -7.07 -8.44
C TRP A 26 -46.22 -7.74 -9.01
N LEU A 27 -45.76 -7.31 -10.15
CA LEU A 27 -44.46 -7.70 -10.69
C LEU A 27 -43.57 -6.44 -10.83
N GLN A 28 -43.53 -5.61 -9.79
CA GLN A 28 -42.35 -4.83 -9.50
C GLN A 28 -41.37 -5.80 -8.83
N PHE A 29 -40.54 -6.45 -9.60
CA PHE A 29 -39.26 -6.89 -9.13
C PHE A 29 -38.54 -5.60 -8.71
N TRP A 30 -38.54 -5.34 -7.44
CA TRP A 30 -37.60 -4.46 -6.80
C TRP A 30 -36.22 -5.10 -6.96
N GLY A 31 -35.55 -4.79 -8.05
CA GLY A 31 -34.12 -4.66 -7.99
C GLY A 31 -33.95 -3.38 -7.18
N ASP A 32 -33.51 -3.49 -5.95
CA ASP A 32 -32.78 -2.41 -5.33
C ASP A 32 -31.59 -2.20 -6.26
N ASP A 33 -31.69 -1.24 -7.18
CA ASP A 33 -30.54 -0.57 -7.75
C ASP A 33 -29.91 0.14 -6.54
N GLU A 34 -29.07 -0.57 -5.79
CA GLU A 34 -28.06 0.08 -4.96
C GLU A 34 -27.28 0.94 -5.95
N GLU A 35 -27.60 2.23 -6.02
CA GLU A 35 -26.78 3.21 -6.74
C GLU A 35 -25.35 2.97 -6.21
N GLU A 36 -24.47 2.48 -7.08
CA GLU A 36 -23.06 2.32 -6.72
C GLU A 36 -22.58 3.68 -6.24
N GLU A 37 -22.32 3.77 -4.94
CA GLU A 37 -21.88 4.99 -4.27
C GLU A 37 -20.59 5.46 -4.97
N GLY A 38 -20.65 6.57 -5.68
CA GLY A 38 -19.50 7.15 -6.37
C GLY A 38 -18.53 7.81 -5.37
N PRO A 39 -17.30 8.18 -5.82
CA PRO A 39 -16.38 8.92 -4.98
C PRO A 39 -16.98 10.26 -4.56
N THR A 40 -16.81 10.63 -3.29
CA THR A 40 -17.28 11.92 -2.73
C THR A 40 -16.76 13.08 -3.58
N GLU A 41 -17.68 13.98 -3.97
CA GLU A 41 -17.33 15.21 -4.69
C GLU A 41 -16.56 16.17 -3.77
N LEU A 42 -15.51 16.79 -4.32
CA LEU A 42 -14.71 17.73 -3.56
C LEU A 42 -15.39 19.10 -3.54
N TYR A 43 -15.64 19.62 -2.35
CA TYR A 43 -16.09 20.99 -2.13
C TYR A 43 -14.91 21.93 -1.83
N SER A 44 -15.13 23.23 -1.94
CA SER A 44 -14.13 24.24 -1.57
C SER A 44 -13.90 24.23 -0.05
N ILE A 45 -12.65 24.24 0.34
CA ILE A 45 -12.24 24.34 1.75
C ILE A 45 -11.49 25.65 1.97
N ASN A 46 -11.39 26.07 3.23
CA ASN A 46 -10.50 27.17 3.60
C ASN A 46 -9.09 26.60 3.75
N ASP A 47 -8.20 26.96 2.82
CA ASP A 47 -6.81 26.53 2.85
C ASP A 47 -6.03 27.36 3.88
N ASN A 48 -5.72 26.73 5.02
CA ASN A 48 -4.87 27.31 6.06
C ASN A 48 -3.40 26.94 5.88
N ARG A 49 -3.14 25.92 5.04
CA ARG A 49 -1.81 25.40 4.75
C ARG A 49 -1.64 25.15 3.26
N VAL A 50 -0.56 25.65 2.70
CA VAL A 50 -0.19 25.50 1.28
C VAL A 50 1.10 24.68 1.23
N LEU A 51 1.16 23.72 0.32
CA LEU A 51 2.38 23.00 -0.01
C LEU A 51 3.15 23.81 -1.06
N GLU A 52 4.41 24.05 -0.81
CA GLU A 52 5.31 24.62 -1.81
C GLU A 52 6.01 23.47 -2.55
N ARG A 53 5.93 23.50 -3.89
CA ARG A 53 6.63 22.53 -4.71
C ARG A 53 8.08 22.97 -4.87
N GLU A 54 8.99 22.30 -4.20
CA GLU A 54 10.43 22.54 -4.32
C GLU A 54 10.95 22.11 -5.71
N TRP A 55 10.57 20.93 -6.15
CA TRP A 55 10.95 20.39 -7.44
C TRP A 55 10.03 19.25 -7.88
N SER A 56 10.13 18.85 -9.14
CA SER A 56 9.50 17.64 -9.67
C SER A 56 10.37 17.03 -10.75
N ILE A 57 10.31 15.71 -10.85
CA ILE A 57 11.07 14.93 -11.84
C ILE A 57 10.11 13.97 -12.50
N SER A 58 10.28 13.73 -13.78
CA SER A 58 9.65 12.63 -14.49
C SER A 58 10.71 11.57 -14.79
N ASN A 59 10.47 10.34 -14.36
CA ASN A 59 11.38 9.21 -14.54
C ASN A 59 10.78 8.14 -15.46
N GLY A 60 9.92 8.57 -16.40
CA GLY A 60 9.25 7.70 -17.35
C GLY A 60 7.96 7.09 -16.81
N ASN A 61 7.17 6.52 -17.70
CA ASN A 61 5.86 5.96 -17.40
C ASN A 61 6.01 4.57 -16.78
N ASP A 62 5.01 4.23 -15.98
CA ASP A 62 4.52 2.93 -15.61
C ASP A 62 4.84 2.45 -14.20
N ILE A 63 3.80 2.51 -13.37
CA ILE A 63 3.68 1.68 -12.19
C ILE A 63 2.81 0.48 -12.59
N LEU A 64 3.44 -0.60 -13.00
CA LEU A 64 2.74 -1.82 -13.36
C LEU A 64 2.57 -2.77 -12.19
N TYR A 65 3.52 -2.80 -11.25
CA TYR A 65 3.55 -3.77 -10.16
C TYR A 65 4.20 -3.18 -8.90
N GLY A 66 3.73 -3.62 -7.72
CA GLY A 66 4.33 -3.31 -6.44
C GLY A 66 4.20 -1.84 -5.98
N ARG A 67 4.86 -1.56 -4.88
CA ARG A 67 4.89 -0.23 -4.26
C ARG A 67 6.25 0.40 -4.52
N LEU A 68 6.34 1.23 -5.55
CA LEU A 68 7.57 1.93 -5.94
C LEU A 68 7.73 3.21 -5.11
N ILE A 69 8.16 3.04 -3.88
CA ILE A 69 8.33 4.12 -2.91
C ILE A 69 9.72 4.72 -3.10
N PRO A 70 9.86 6.05 -3.24
CA PRO A 70 11.16 6.71 -3.24
C PRO A 70 11.82 6.58 -1.85
N ALA A 71 13.14 6.46 -1.83
CA ALA A 71 13.91 6.39 -0.59
C ALA A 71 14.82 7.59 -0.43
N VAL A 72 15.00 8.07 0.82
CA VAL A 72 15.90 9.19 1.14
C VAL A 72 17.05 8.70 1.98
N TYR A 73 18.26 8.95 1.50
CA TYR A 73 19.48 8.61 2.20
C TYR A 73 20.58 9.64 1.92
N ASP A 74 21.26 10.10 2.95
CA ASP A 74 22.42 11.00 2.86
C ASP A 74 22.21 12.23 1.94
N GLY A 75 21.07 12.93 2.13
CA GLY A 75 20.74 14.14 1.37
C GLY A 75 20.33 13.89 -0.10
N SER A 76 20.12 12.65 -0.47
CA SER A 76 19.68 12.24 -1.80
C SER A 76 18.35 11.49 -1.76
N VAL A 77 17.54 11.69 -2.81
CA VAL A 77 16.35 10.90 -3.09
C VAL A 77 16.70 9.89 -4.18
N TYR A 78 16.37 8.66 -3.93
CA TYR A 78 16.53 7.57 -4.89
C TYR A 78 15.15 7.08 -5.31
N TYR A 79 14.95 6.96 -6.60
CA TYR A 79 13.70 6.47 -7.17
C TYR A 79 14.00 5.51 -8.31
N ILE A 80 13.23 4.43 -8.41
CA ILE A 80 13.29 3.47 -9.50
C ILE A 80 11.89 3.32 -10.10
N ASN A 81 11.78 3.28 -11.43
CA ASN A 81 10.53 2.94 -12.09
C ASN A 81 10.41 1.43 -12.36
N SER A 82 9.25 0.98 -12.82
CA SER A 82 9.00 -0.45 -13.08
C SER A 82 9.85 -1.03 -14.23
N SER A 83 10.35 -0.17 -15.13
CA SER A 83 11.23 -0.57 -16.23
C SER A 83 12.72 -0.62 -15.83
N GLY A 84 13.04 -0.40 -14.54
CA GLY A 84 14.41 -0.49 -14.04
C GLY A 84 15.24 0.78 -14.19
N TYR A 85 14.64 1.91 -14.60
CA TYR A 85 15.37 3.16 -14.64
C TYR A 85 15.45 3.76 -13.23
N ILE A 86 16.66 3.77 -12.67
CA ILE A 86 16.93 4.30 -11.33
C ILE A 86 17.63 5.66 -11.41
N SER A 87 17.30 6.56 -10.50
CA SER A 87 17.88 7.89 -10.40
C SER A 87 18.27 8.23 -8.96
N SER A 88 19.37 8.95 -8.80
CA SER A 88 19.75 9.64 -7.58
C SER A 88 19.65 11.15 -7.80
N ILE A 89 18.96 11.82 -6.88
CA ILE A 89 18.55 13.21 -6.98
C ILE A 89 18.91 13.90 -5.67
N ASN A 90 19.51 15.07 -5.74
CA ASN A 90 19.75 15.86 -4.54
C ASN A 90 18.42 16.32 -3.91
N LEU A 91 18.21 16.04 -2.64
CA LEU A 91 16.94 16.27 -1.92
C LEU A 91 16.52 17.75 -1.94
N ASP A 92 17.46 18.66 -1.72
CA ASP A 92 17.14 20.09 -1.56
C ASP A 92 16.94 20.78 -2.91
N SER A 93 17.74 20.43 -3.90
CA SER A 93 17.75 21.15 -5.20
C SER A 93 17.01 20.45 -6.33
N GLY A 94 16.59 19.19 -6.16
CA GLY A 94 16.02 18.37 -7.22
C GLY A 94 16.97 18.06 -8.38
N LYS A 95 18.28 18.36 -8.25
CA LYS A 95 19.25 18.12 -9.32
C LYS A 95 19.57 16.63 -9.43
N LEU A 96 19.47 16.11 -10.64
CA LEU A 96 19.92 14.75 -10.96
C LEU A 96 21.42 14.64 -10.67
N GLN A 97 21.82 13.67 -9.86
CA GLN A 97 23.21 13.34 -9.56
C GLN A 97 23.72 12.27 -10.52
N TRP A 98 22.96 11.21 -10.66
CA TRP A 98 23.18 10.15 -11.65
C TRP A 98 21.88 9.42 -11.97
N SER A 99 21.84 8.72 -13.09
CA SER A 99 20.76 7.81 -13.46
C SER A 99 21.31 6.61 -14.19
N LYS A 100 20.61 5.49 -14.14
CA LYS A 100 21.00 4.23 -14.76
C LYS A 100 19.80 3.41 -15.15
N ASP A 101 19.90 2.76 -16.30
CA ASP A 101 19.01 1.70 -16.73
C ASP A 101 19.58 0.36 -16.25
N THR A 102 18.87 -0.31 -15.35
CA THR A 102 19.26 -1.62 -14.83
C THR A 102 18.80 -2.76 -15.72
N GLN A 103 17.91 -2.49 -16.68
CA GLN A 103 17.26 -3.46 -17.57
C GLN A 103 16.40 -4.49 -16.82
N ASP A 104 16.06 -4.22 -15.57
CA ASP A 104 15.21 -5.07 -14.75
C ASP A 104 13.73 -4.66 -14.88
N ILE A 105 12.84 -5.62 -14.74
CA ILE A 105 11.43 -5.33 -14.44
C ILE A 105 11.27 -5.34 -12.94
N VAL A 106 11.10 -4.15 -12.36
CA VAL A 106 11.10 -3.95 -10.91
C VAL A 106 9.72 -4.21 -10.32
N SER A 107 9.66 -4.97 -9.25
CA SER A 107 8.42 -5.31 -8.55
C SER A 107 8.29 -4.67 -7.15
N SER A 108 9.37 -4.12 -6.60
CA SER A 108 9.36 -3.49 -5.27
C SER A 108 9.96 -2.09 -5.27
N GLY A 109 9.58 -1.27 -4.29
CA GLY A 109 10.31 -0.03 -3.98
C GLY A 109 11.72 -0.30 -3.47
N LEU A 110 12.44 0.79 -3.20
CA LEU A 110 13.83 0.76 -2.76
C LEU A 110 13.95 0.70 -1.23
N ASP A 111 14.94 -0.04 -0.75
CA ASP A 111 15.64 0.27 0.50
C ASP A 111 16.97 0.95 0.17
N VAL A 112 17.24 2.09 0.82
CA VAL A 112 18.53 2.76 0.70
C VAL A 112 19.06 3.04 2.09
N SER A 113 20.00 2.21 2.51
CA SER A 113 20.57 2.26 3.85
C SER A 113 21.94 1.56 3.88
N PHE A 114 22.74 1.83 4.90
CA PHE A 114 24.04 1.19 5.10
C PHE A 114 24.94 1.17 3.85
N LYS A 115 24.88 2.24 3.03
CA LYS A 115 25.65 2.41 1.78
C LYS A 115 25.28 1.38 0.70
N THR A 116 24.04 0.96 0.66
CA THR A 116 23.48 0.09 -0.38
C THR A 116 22.13 0.61 -0.84
N ILE A 117 21.81 0.37 -2.11
CA ILE A 117 20.45 0.47 -2.67
C ILE A 117 20.00 -0.94 -2.97
N SER A 118 18.80 -1.31 -2.55
CA SER A 118 18.31 -2.67 -2.77
C SER A 118 16.86 -2.66 -3.22
N TYR A 119 16.51 -3.56 -4.16
CA TYR A 119 15.16 -3.75 -4.69
C TYR A 119 14.95 -5.19 -5.15
N ALA A 120 13.69 -5.56 -5.33
CA ALA A 120 13.32 -6.85 -5.91
C ALA A 120 12.77 -6.68 -7.33
N THR A 121 12.93 -7.72 -8.14
CA THR A 121 12.50 -7.79 -9.53
C THR A 121 11.35 -8.77 -9.71
N LEU A 122 10.59 -8.61 -10.79
CA LEU A 122 9.43 -9.45 -11.11
C LEU A 122 9.83 -10.90 -11.42
N ASP A 123 11.02 -11.10 -11.93
CA ASP A 123 11.58 -12.45 -12.23
C ASP A 123 12.12 -13.17 -10.99
N GLY A 124 12.00 -12.56 -9.80
CA GLY A 124 12.44 -13.17 -8.56
C GLY A 124 13.93 -13.00 -8.28
N SER A 125 14.45 -11.81 -8.46
CA SER A 125 15.81 -11.44 -8.04
C SER A 125 15.78 -10.35 -6.96
N LEU A 126 16.71 -10.42 -6.03
CA LEU A 126 17.05 -9.37 -5.09
C LEU A 126 18.38 -8.75 -5.56
N VAL A 127 18.36 -7.45 -5.83
CA VAL A 127 19.49 -6.72 -6.41
C VAL A 127 19.99 -5.68 -5.42
N THR A 128 21.32 -5.54 -5.33
CA THR A 128 21.97 -4.53 -4.49
C THR A 128 22.96 -3.72 -5.32
N LEU A 129 22.83 -2.39 -5.23
CA LEU A 129 23.66 -1.43 -5.98
C LEU A 129 24.44 -0.53 -5.01
N ASP A 130 25.56 0.04 -5.51
CA ASP A 130 26.27 1.14 -4.85
C ASP A 130 25.51 2.47 -5.03
N PRO A 131 25.16 3.20 -3.96
CA PRO A 131 24.44 4.47 -4.07
C PRO A 131 25.23 5.60 -4.73
N LYS A 132 26.54 5.46 -4.93
CA LYS A 132 27.38 6.48 -5.56
C LYS A 132 27.15 6.60 -7.06
N ASP A 133 26.96 5.47 -7.73
CA ASP A 133 26.91 5.40 -9.18
C ASP A 133 25.90 4.38 -9.75
N GLY A 134 25.18 3.68 -8.88
CA GLY A 134 24.22 2.63 -9.26
C GLY A 134 24.88 1.36 -9.80
N SER A 135 26.19 1.14 -9.59
CA SER A 135 26.84 -0.12 -10.01
C SER A 135 26.31 -1.29 -9.19
N GLU A 136 26.07 -2.44 -9.85
CA GLU A 136 25.60 -3.65 -9.16
C GLU A 136 26.70 -4.22 -8.28
N ILE A 137 26.39 -4.41 -7.00
CA ILE A 137 27.28 -5.06 -6.02
C ILE A 137 27.07 -6.56 -6.09
N TRP A 138 25.82 -7.00 -6.00
CA TRP A 138 25.44 -8.40 -6.14
C TRP A 138 23.96 -8.55 -6.51
N ARG A 139 23.64 -9.74 -7.02
CA ARG A 139 22.27 -10.18 -7.36
C ARG A 139 22.06 -11.60 -6.83
N SER A 140 20.90 -11.87 -6.25
CA SER A 140 20.56 -13.17 -5.70
C SER A 140 19.14 -13.58 -6.06
N ALA A 141 18.97 -14.87 -6.36
CA ALA A 141 17.65 -15.43 -6.61
C ALA A 141 16.81 -15.47 -5.33
N THR A 142 15.54 -15.12 -5.44
CA THR A 142 14.53 -15.23 -4.38
C THR A 142 13.65 -16.45 -4.61
N SER A 143 12.74 -16.74 -3.68
CA SER A 143 11.79 -17.85 -3.85
C SER A 143 10.62 -17.49 -4.76
N SER A 144 10.28 -16.23 -4.81
CA SER A 144 9.20 -15.66 -5.62
C SER A 144 9.39 -14.14 -5.73
N GLU A 145 8.51 -13.44 -6.43
CA GLU A 145 8.51 -11.98 -6.47
C GLU A 145 8.21 -11.37 -5.10
N SER A 146 8.65 -10.13 -4.89
CA SER A 146 8.27 -9.30 -3.74
C SER A 146 7.65 -8.00 -4.24
N LEU A 147 6.56 -7.57 -3.61
CA LEU A 147 5.84 -6.35 -3.96
C LEU A 147 6.10 -5.21 -2.96
N SER A 148 6.89 -5.46 -1.94
CA SER A 148 7.30 -4.48 -0.94
C SER A 148 8.82 -4.32 -0.90
N PRO A 149 9.33 -3.13 -0.52
CA PRO A 149 10.76 -2.91 -0.38
C PRO A 149 11.39 -3.91 0.60
N PRO A 150 12.64 -4.36 0.34
CA PRO A 150 13.40 -5.06 1.35
C PRO A 150 13.72 -4.13 2.53
N VAL A 151 14.24 -4.67 3.63
CA VAL A 151 14.75 -3.90 4.75
C VAL A 151 16.16 -4.37 5.14
N ASN A 152 17.05 -3.42 5.41
CA ASN A 152 18.45 -3.70 5.71
C ASN A 152 18.72 -3.55 7.22
N SER A 153 19.20 -4.61 7.86
CA SER A 153 19.57 -4.62 9.28
C SER A 153 21.01 -4.18 9.57
N GLY A 154 21.78 -3.90 8.52
CA GLY A 154 23.22 -3.64 8.62
C GLY A 154 24.08 -4.90 8.50
N SER A 155 23.55 -6.09 8.81
CA SER A 155 24.18 -7.40 8.59
C SER A 155 23.50 -8.17 7.46
N HIS A 156 22.16 -8.10 7.38
CA HIS A 156 21.33 -8.82 6.42
C HIS A 156 20.37 -7.89 5.71
N LEU A 157 20.10 -8.21 4.45
CA LEU A 157 18.99 -7.67 3.70
C LEU A 157 17.82 -8.65 3.80
N ILE A 158 16.68 -8.18 4.33
CA ILE A 158 15.51 -9.01 4.59
C ILE A 158 14.43 -8.72 3.56
N LEU A 159 13.89 -9.74 2.93
CA LEU A 159 12.86 -9.66 1.91
C LEU A 159 11.68 -10.56 2.25
N HIS A 160 10.46 -10.04 2.06
CA HIS A 160 9.22 -10.80 2.12
C HIS A 160 8.69 -11.05 0.71
N THR A 161 8.51 -12.30 0.32
CA THR A 161 8.03 -12.71 -1.01
C THR A 161 6.57 -13.19 -0.96
N ILE A 162 5.86 -13.12 -2.10
CA ILE A 162 4.42 -13.42 -2.18
C ILE A 162 4.07 -14.87 -1.86
N ASP A 163 5.04 -15.77 -1.87
CA ASP A 163 4.88 -17.17 -1.43
C ASP A 163 4.87 -17.33 0.11
N GLY A 164 4.79 -16.20 0.86
CA GLY A 164 4.74 -16.18 2.32
C GLY A 164 6.07 -16.45 3.00
N ARG A 165 7.18 -16.21 2.31
CA ARG A 165 8.52 -16.40 2.82
C ARG A 165 9.19 -15.08 3.17
N VAL A 166 9.77 -15.00 4.36
CA VAL A 166 10.72 -13.97 4.75
C VAL A 166 12.11 -14.56 4.75
N SER A 167 13.03 -13.98 4.01
CA SER A 167 14.40 -14.46 3.84
C SER A 167 15.41 -13.40 4.21
N GLY A 168 16.52 -13.80 4.85
CA GLY A 168 17.66 -12.94 5.13
C GLY A 168 18.85 -13.32 4.26
N TYR A 169 19.42 -12.30 3.63
CA TYR A 169 20.59 -12.41 2.76
C TYR A 169 21.75 -11.65 3.38
N ASP A 170 22.91 -12.26 3.49
CA ASP A 170 24.13 -11.59 3.95
C ASP A 170 24.38 -10.34 3.11
N LEU A 171 24.51 -9.21 3.75
CA LEU A 171 24.58 -7.90 3.09
C LEU A 171 25.79 -7.76 2.16
N LYS A 172 26.89 -8.44 2.44
CA LYS A 172 28.14 -8.32 1.68
C LYS A 172 28.18 -9.22 0.46
N SER A 173 27.69 -10.46 0.62
CA SER A 173 27.81 -11.50 -0.41
C SER A 173 26.52 -11.75 -1.18
N GLY A 174 25.37 -11.30 -0.69
CA GLY A 174 24.05 -11.63 -1.24
C GLY A 174 23.63 -13.09 -0.99
N LYS A 175 24.43 -13.90 -0.29
CA LYS A 175 24.07 -15.29 0.01
C LYS A 175 22.89 -15.31 0.96
N ARG A 176 21.86 -16.12 0.64
CA ARG A 176 20.76 -16.36 1.58
C ARG A 176 21.25 -17.25 2.71
N ASP A 177 21.22 -16.73 3.94
CA ASP A 177 21.65 -17.45 5.14
C ASP A 177 20.48 -18.14 5.84
N TRP A 178 19.28 -17.54 5.80
CA TRP A 178 18.10 -18.09 6.44
C TRP A 178 16.81 -17.74 5.71
N PHE A 179 15.75 -18.46 6.02
CA PHE A 179 14.39 -18.07 5.68
C PHE A 179 13.39 -18.60 6.73
N HIS A 180 12.27 -17.90 6.83
CA HIS A 180 11.08 -18.32 7.55
C HIS A 180 9.93 -18.43 6.56
N GLN A 181 9.18 -19.55 6.60
CA GLN A 181 8.08 -19.84 5.70
C GLN A 181 6.79 -19.99 6.51
N THR A 182 5.74 -19.23 6.15
CA THR A 182 4.41 -19.45 6.69
C THR A 182 3.55 -20.24 5.72
N VAL A 183 2.54 -20.93 6.25
CA VAL A 183 1.53 -21.58 5.42
C VAL A 183 0.59 -20.50 4.93
N LEU A 184 0.46 -20.38 3.60
CA LEU A 184 -0.50 -19.46 3.01
C LEU A 184 -1.92 -20.00 3.12
N PRO A 185 -2.93 -19.16 3.41
CA PRO A 185 -4.32 -19.48 3.22
C PRO A 185 -4.64 -19.87 1.77
N SER A 186 -5.77 -20.54 1.54
CA SER A 186 -6.23 -20.94 0.20
C SER A 186 -6.44 -19.75 -0.74
N LEU A 187 -6.86 -18.62 -0.18
CA LEU A 187 -6.99 -17.34 -0.87
C LEU A 187 -6.26 -16.26 -0.07
N THR A 188 -5.52 -15.43 -0.78
CA THR A 188 -4.81 -14.27 -0.24
C THR A 188 -4.95 -13.09 -1.21
N LEU A 189 -4.79 -11.87 -0.73
CA LEU A 189 -4.52 -10.74 -1.59
C LEU A 189 -3.14 -10.91 -2.25
N ARG A 190 -2.97 -10.35 -3.44
CA ARG A 190 -1.63 -10.26 -4.04
C ARG A 190 -0.90 -9.07 -3.43
N GLY A 191 -0.28 -9.28 -2.28
CA GLY A 191 0.46 -8.27 -1.55
C GLY A 191 1.57 -8.89 -0.72
N THR A 192 2.47 -8.07 -0.24
CA THR A 192 3.47 -8.43 0.76
C THR A 192 3.59 -7.29 1.76
N SER A 193 3.50 -7.60 3.05
CA SER A 193 3.78 -6.64 4.09
C SER A 193 5.18 -6.07 3.91
N ARG A 194 5.32 -4.75 4.05
CA ARG A 194 6.64 -4.11 4.10
C ARG A 194 7.31 -4.46 5.42
N PRO A 195 8.38 -5.26 5.42
CA PRO A 195 9.13 -5.53 6.63
C PRO A 195 9.74 -4.23 7.17
N PHE A 196 9.90 -4.13 8.47
CA PHE A 196 10.61 -3.00 9.08
C PHE A 196 11.41 -3.47 10.29
N ILE A 197 12.35 -2.64 10.73
CA ILE A 197 13.22 -2.94 11.88
C ILE A 197 12.93 -1.94 12.98
N ASP A 198 12.76 -2.46 14.19
CA ASP A 198 12.68 -1.69 15.42
C ASP A 198 13.37 -2.45 16.55
N GLU A 199 14.11 -1.73 17.39
CA GLU A 199 14.90 -2.29 18.51
C GLU A 199 15.71 -3.55 18.16
N GLY A 200 16.23 -3.62 16.92
CA GLY A 200 17.07 -4.73 16.44
C GLY A 200 16.30 -5.98 16.02
N PHE A 201 14.98 -5.94 15.93
CA PHE A 201 14.14 -7.01 15.41
C PHE A 201 13.50 -6.59 14.09
N VAL A 202 13.30 -7.57 13.22
CA VAL A 202 12.49 -7.44 12.01
C VAL A 202 11.05 -7.78 12.33
N PHE A 203 10.13 -6.94 11.88
CA PHE A 203 8.69 -7.19 11.94
C PHE A 203 8.16 -7.36 10.52
N SER A 204 7.37 -8.41 10.29
CA SER A 204 6.72 -8.68 9.00
C SER A 204 5.33 -9.24 9.22
N GLY A 205 4.34 -8.66 8.54
CA GLY A 205 2.96 -9.16 8.51
C GLY A 205 2.81 -10.32 7.52
N PHE A 206 1.80 -11.15 7.74
CA PHE A 206 1.50 -12.30 6.88
C PHE A 206 0.01 -12.41 6.57
N ALA A 207 -0.29 -13.11 5.48
CA ALA A 207 -1.66 -13.43 5.06
C ALA A 207 -2.44 -14.28 6.10
N SER A 208 -1.74 -14.81 7.09
CA SER A 208 -2.37 -15.51 8.23
C SER A 208 -2.95 -14.60 9.30
N GLY A 209 -2.93 -13.26 9.12
CA GLY A 209 -3.37 -12.29 10.11
C GLY A 209 -2.44 -12.12 11.31
N LYS A 210 -1.17 -12.54 11.17
CA LYS A 210 -0.16 -12.43 12.21
C LYS A 210 0.99 -11.53 11.77
N VAL A 211 1.68 -10.93 12.73
CA VAL A 211 2.99 -10.29 12.56
C VAL A 211 4.04 -11.12 13.27
N ALA A 212 5.12 -11.47 12.57
CA ALA A 212 6.27 -12.12 13.18
C ALA A 212 7.32 -11.09 13.59
N MET A 213 7.89 -11.27 14.78
CA MET A 213 9.07 -10.60 15.31
C MET A 213 10.26 -11.55 15.16
N ILE A 214 11.24 -11.16 14.35
CA ILE A 214 12.29 -12.06 13.82
C ILE A 214 13.66 -11.50 14.20
N TYR A 215 14.58 -12.37 14.62
CA TYR A 215 15.99 -12.01 14.76
C TYR A 215 16.62 -11.87 13.36
N PRO A 216 17.17 -10.69 12.99
CA PRO A 216 17.66 -10.45 11.62
C PRO A 216 18.83 -11.35 11.23
N ASP A 217 19.69 -11.76 12.18
CA ASP A 217 20.89 -12.53 11.90
C ASP A 217 20.65 -14.03 11.72
N SER A 218 19.56 -14.57 12.28
CA SER A 218 19.30 -16.02 12.28
C SER A 218 17.96 -16.43 11.67
N GLY A 219 17.05 -15.47 11.47
CA GLY A 219 15.67 -15.76 11.04
C GLY A 219 14.83 -16.44 12.12
N ALA A 220 15.35 -16.61 13.33
CA ALA A 220 14.61 -17.23 14.43
C ALA A 220 13.45 -16.34 14.85
N ILE A 221 12.26 -16.93 14.99
CA ILE A 221 11.08 -16.23 15.47
C ILE A 221 11.21 -16.03 16.97
N ARG A 222 11.10 -14.77 17.40
CA ARG A 222 10.97 -14.42 18.81
C ARG A 222 9.53 -14.51 19.28
N LEU A 223 8.60 -13.93 18.51
CA LEU A 223 7.17 -13.92 18.79
C LEU A 223 6.38 -13.95 17.48
N GLU A 224 5.25 -14.64 17.50
CA GLU A 224 4.18 -14.48 16.52
C GLU A 224 3.02 -13.78 17.20
N LEU A 225 2.61 -12.63 16.67
CA LEU A 225 1.67 -11.71 17.26
C LEU A 225 0.37 -11.72 16.43
N PRO A 226 -0.74 -12.29 16.95
CA PRO A 226 -1.99 -12.32 16.23
C PRO A 226 -2.63 -10.93 16.22
N VAL A 227 -2.88 -10.40 15.03
CA VAL A 227 -3.57 -9.10 14.78
C VAL A 227 -5.06 -9.35 14.59
N THR A 228 -5.41 -10.34 13.78
CA THR A 228 -6.77 -10.72 13.48
C THR A 228 -6.88 -12.23 13.49
N LEU A 229 -7.99 -12.77 14.01
CA LEU A 229 -8.30 -14.19 13.95
C LEU A 229 -9.19 -14.47 12.74
N ASN A 230 -8.95 -15.61 12.10
CA ASN A 230 -9.76 -16.05 10.98
C ASN A 230 -11.05 -16.69 11.45
N GLU A 231 -12.15 -15.92 11.49
CA GLU A 231 -13.46 -16.34 11.97
C GLU A 231 -14.52 -16.43 10.83
N GLY A 232 -14.13 -16.18 9.58
CA GLY A 232 -15.04 -16.17 8.44
C GLY A 232 -15.65 -17.54 8.13
N SER A 233 -16.90 -17.54 7.66
CA SER A 233 -17.64 -18.75 7.27
C SER A 233 -17.27 -19.24 5.87
N SER A 234 -16.87 -18.33 4.97
CA SER A 234 -16.45 -18.60 3.61
C SER A 234 -14.94 -18.34 3.41
N GLU A 235 -14.35 -18.90 2.35
CA GLU A 235 -12.96 -18.63 2.00
C GLU A 235 -12.70 -17.13 1.72
N LEU A 236 -13.67 -16.41 1.15
CA LEU A 236 -13.56 -14.98 0.90
C LEU A 236 -13.58 -14.16 2.19
N GLU A 237 -14.41 -14.51 3.17
CA GLU A 237 -14.45 -13.87 4.48
C GLU A 237 -13.20 -14.15 5.32
N ARG A 238 -12.42 -15.17 4.93
CA ARG A 238 -11.19 -15.57 5.62
C ARG A 238 -9.94 -14.86 5.12
N ILE A 239 -10.06 -13.98 4.13
CA ILE A 239 -8.93 -13.15 3.67
C ILE A 239 -8.68 -12.06 4.71
N ILE A 240 -7.61 -12.21 5.50
CA ILE A 240 -7.23 -11.32 6.60
C ILE A 240 -5.78 -10.83 6.47
N ASP A 241 -5.34 -10.63 5.25
CA ASP A 241 -3.95 -10.30 4.93
C ASP A 241 -3.50 -9.02 5.62
N ILE A 242 -2.26 -9.04 6.14
CA ILE A 242 -1.57 -7.86 6.66
C ILE A 242 -0.55 -7.42 5.60
N ASP A 243 -0.96 -6.52 4.72
CA ASP A 243 -0.11 -6.00 3.63
C ASP A 243 0.51 -4.65 3.98
N GLY A 244 -0.20 -3.83 4.74
CA GLY A 244 0.30 -2.54 5.20
C GLY A 244 1.45 -2.68 6.21
N LYS A 245 2.35 -1.70 6.21
CA LYS A 245 3.39 -1.60 7.23
C LYS A 245 2.76 -1.33 8.60
N SER A 246 3.04 -2.20 9.55
CA SER A 246 2.73 -1.97 10.97
C SER A 246 3.65 -0.90 11.55
N ILE A 247 3.26 -0.32 12.68
CA ILE A 247 4.07 0.68 13.40
C ILE A 247 4.28 0.26 14.86
N ILE A 248 5.35 0.75 15.46
CA ILE A 248 5.58 0.61 16.89
C ILE A 248 5.51 1.99 17.54
N VAL A 249 4.64 2.13 18.54
CA VAL A 249 4.47 3.36 19.32
C VAL A 249 4.33 2.99 20.79
N ASN A 250 5.17 3.58 21.64
CA ASN A 250 5.09 3.36 23.09
C ASN A 250 5.05 1.89 23.52
N ASN A 251 5.88 1.04 22.90
CA ASN A 251 5.95 -0.42 23.14
C ASN A 251 4.70 -1.22 22.70
N PHE A 252 3.83 -0.63 21.88
CA PHE A 252 2.76 -1.33 21.20
C PHE A 252 3.11 -1.53 19.73
N LEU A 253 3.05 -2.77 19.24
CA LEU A 253 2.94 -3.05 17.82
C LEU A 253 1.49 -2.80 17.42
N ILE A 254 1.28 -1.90 16.46
CA ILE A 254 -0.06 -1.60 15.93
C ILE A 254 -0.07 -1.99 14.46
N SER A 255 -1.02 -2.82 14.11
CA SER A 255 -1.17 -3.39 12.78
C SER A 255 -2.64 -3.44 12.36
N ALA A 256 -2.90 -3.29 11.07
CA ALA A 256 -4.22 -3.44 10.49
C ALA A 256 -4.23 -4.56 9.46
N SER A 257 -5.39 -5.20 9.27
CA SER A 257 -5.59 -6.26 8.29
C SER A 257 -6.75 -5.97 7.36
N TYR A 258 -6.76 -6.62 6.21
CA TYR A 258 -7.90 -6.65 5.30
C TYR A 258 -9.05 -7.43 5.95
N GLN A 259 -10.29 -6.96 5.80
CA GLN A 259 -11.52 -7.57 6.37
C GLN A 259 -11.39 -7.98 7.86
N GLY A 260 -10.63 -7.20 8.62
CA GLY A 260 -10.34 -7.57 10.01
C GLY A 260 -10.32 -6.37 10.94
N ASN A 261 -9.21 -6.21 11.63
CA ASN A 261 -9.09 -5.26 12.72
C ASN A 261 -7.80 -4.44 12.61
N ILE A 262 -7.80 -3.28 13.26
CA ILE A 262 -6.59 -2.65 13.75
C ILE A 262 -6.39 -3.07 15.20
N THR A 263 -5.24 -3.62 15.50
CA THR A 263 -4.95 -4.21 16.83
C THR A 263 -3.65 -3.64 17.36
N ALA A 264 -3.64 -3.21 18.61
CA ALA A 264 -2.42 -2.89 19.33
C ALA A 264 -2.04 -4.05 20.25
N ILE A 265 -0.83 -4.55 20.06
CA ILE A 265 -0.27 -5.68 20.82
C ILE A 265 0.86 -5.14 21.68
N ASN A 266 0.81 -5.40 22.98
CA ASN A 266 1.88 -5.04 23.90
C ASN A 266 3.08 -5.95 23.67
N LEU A 267 4.24 -5.37 23.31
CA LEU A 267 5.46 -6.13 23.02
C LEU A 267 6.14 -6.76 24.24
N ARG A 268 5.70 -6.41 25.48
CA ARG A 268 6.27 -7.02 26.72
C ARG A 268 5.73 -8.42 26.94
N ASP A 269 4.44 -8.64 26.68
CA ASP A 269 3.74 -9.91 26.94
C ASP A 269 3.12 -10.55 25.70
N GLY A 270 3.17 -9.88 24.54
CA GLY A 270 2.62 -10.37 23.26
C GLY A 270 1.10 -10.40 23.21
N ARG A 271 0.39 -9.70 24.13
CA ARG A 271 -1.07 -9.73 24.20
C ARG A 271 -1.71 -8.51 23.54
N PRO A 272 -2.85 -8.68 22.88
CA PRO A 272 -3.65 -7.55 22.43
C PRO A 272 -4.07 -6.68 23.62
N SER A 273 -3.86 -5.38 23.51
CA SER A 273 -4.29 -4.38 24.48
C SER A 273 -5.64 -3.77 24.10
N TRP A 274 -5.85 -3.56 22.80
CA TRP A 274 -7.11 -3.12 22.23
C TRP A 274 -7.21 -3.56 20.77
N GLN A 275 -8.43 -3.57 20.28
CA GLN A 275 -8.78 -3.98 18.93
C GLN A 275 -10.00 -3.22 18.46
N GLU A 276 -10.00 -2.72 17.22
CA GLU A 276 -11.09 -1.99 16.59
C GLU A 276 -11.31 -2.52 15.18
N GLU A 277 -12.55 -2.56 14.73
CA GLU A 277 -12.90 -3.05 13.40
C GLU A 277 -12.46 -2.05 12.31
N ILE A 278 -11.68 -2.52 11.36
CA ILE A 278 -11.26 -1.79 10.16
C ILE A 278 -10.81 -2.78 9.07
N SER A 279 -11.11 -2.47 7.82
CA SER A 279 -10.49 -3.17 6.69
C SER A 279 -9.45 -2.25 6.05
N SER A 280 -8.16 -2.58 6.16
CA SER A 280 -7.09 -1.77 5.60
C SER A 280 -5.92 -2.63 5.13
N VAL A 281 -5.38 -2.29 3.96
CA VAL A 281 -4.14 -2.82 3.39
C VAL A 281 -3.07 -1.73 3.28
N LYS A 282 -3.33 -0.54 3.84
CA LYS A 282 -2.44 0.62 3.77
C LYS A 282 -1.47 0.63 4.96
N ASP A 283 -0.30 1.25 4.75
CA ASP A 283 0.61 1.52 5.85
C ASP A 283 -0.07 2.42 6.89
N LEU A 284 0.24 2.20 8.14
CA LEU A 284 -0.21 3.05 9.23
C LEU A 284 0.76 4.22 9.42
N ALA A 285 0.24 5.35 9.87
CA ALA A 285 1.05 6.46 10.36
C ALA A 285 0.80 6.73 11.83
N SER A 286 1.74 7.40 12.49
CA SER A 286 1.57 7.89 13.85
C SER A 286 1.81 9.40 13.95
N ASN A 287 1.06 10.07 14.83
CA ASN A 287 1.27 11.45 15.16
C ASN A 287 1.03 11.67 16.66
N GLY A 288 2.10 11.81 17.41
CA GLY A 288 2.05 11.84 18.88
C GLY A 288 1.47 10.55 19.44
N ASN A 289 0.36 10.68 20.17
CA ASN A 289 -0.36 9.54 20.77
C ASN A 289 -1.52 9.01 19.91
N ARG A 290 -1.48 9.25 18.60
CA ARG A 290 -2.50 8.81 17.64
C ARG A 290 -1.90 7.88 16.61
N VAL A 291 -2.69 6.88 16.24
CA VAL A 291 -2.49 6.04 15.06
C VAL A 291 -3.48 6.47 14.00
N ILE A 292 -3.00 6.65 12.79
CA ILE A 292 -3.81 7.04 11.64
C ILE A 292 -3.86 5.89 10.66
N ALA A 293 -5.06 5.51 10.27
CA ALA A 293 -5.32 4.48 9.26
C ALA A 293 -6.25 5.01 8.16
N VAL A 294 -6.10 4.49 6.96
CA VAL A 294 -7.04 4.70 5.84
C VAL A 294 -7.68 3.35 5.53
N ASP A 295 -9.00 3.29 5.60
CA ASP A 295 -9.72 2.06 5.34
C ASP A 295 -9.95 1.79 3.83
N SER A 296 -10.50 0.64 3.50
CA SER A 296 -10.80 0.21 2.13
C SER A 296 -11.80 1.12 1.40
N LYS A 297 -12.60 1.89 2.13
CA LYS A 297 -13.54 2.88 1.61
C LYS A 297 -12.93 4.29 1.53
N SER A 298 -11.63 4.44 1.79
CA SER A 298 -10.93 5.75 1.81
C SER A 298 -11.40 6.68 2.93
N VAL A 299 -11.88 6.13 4.04
CA VAL A 299 -12.14 6.89 5.26
C VAL A 299 -10.85 6.97 6.07
N VAL A 300 -10.47 8.16 6.49
CA VAL A 300 -9.28 8.37 7.34
C VAL A 300 -9.72 8.37 8.80
N LYS A 301 -9.10 7.50 9.60
CA LYS A 301 -9.47 7.28 11.01
C LYS A 301 -8.26 7.49 11.91
N ALA A 302 -8.48 8.15 13.05
CA ALA A 302 -7.48 8.29 14.11
C ALA A 302 -7.91 7.57 15.38
N PHE A 303 -7.00 6.78 15.92
CA PHE A 303 -7.21 6.03 17.16
C PHE A 303 -6.18 6.45 18.21
N GLY A 304 -6.55 6.42 19.47
CA GLY A 304 -5.61 6.59 20.56
C GLY A 304 -4.66 5.40 20.69
N THR A 305 -3.34 5.63 20.67
CA THR A 305 -2.33 4.55 20.68
C THR A 305 -2.47 3.61 21.88
N ALA A 306 -2.84 4.13 23.05
CA ALA A 306 -2.93 3.36 24.29
C ALA A 306 -4.29 2.69 24.51
N THR A 307 -5.36 3.24 23.92
CA THR A 307 -6.74 2.86 24.27
C THR A 307 -7.55 2.30 23.13
N GLY A 308 -7.11 2.53 21.86
CA GLY A 308 -7.89 2.24 20.66
C GLY A 308 -9.10 3.16 20.45
N ALA A 309 -9.39 4.07 21.39
CA ALA A 309 -10.53 4.95 21.26
C ALA A 309 -10.43 5.76 19.96
N ARG A 310 -11.51 5.75 19.15
CA ARG A 310 -11.62 6.56 17.95
C ARG A 310 -11.67 8.03 18.35
N ILE A 311 -10.66 8.82 17.89
CA ILE A 311 -10.52 10.23 18.22
C ILE A 311 -11.27 11.07 17.20
N TRP A 312 -11.09 10.77 15.92
CA TRP A 312 -11.80 11.40 14.82
C TRP A 312 -11.87 10.47 13.60
N GLU A 313 -12.77 10.79 12.69
CA GLU A 313 -12.98 10.13 11.43
C GLU A 313 -13.27 11.18 10.36
N GLN A 314 -12.67 11.04 9.16
CA GLN A 314 -12.87 11.94 8.04
C GLN A 314 -13.44 11.15 6.87
N GLU A 315 -14.72 11.38 6.56
CA GLU A 315 -15.49 10.67 5.53
C GLU A 315 -15.61 11.43 4.20
N ASP A 316 -15.30 12.74 4.18
CA ASP A 316 -15.45 13.57 2.98
C ASP A 316 -14.49 13.21 1.84
N LEU A 317 -13.67 12.18 2.03
CA LEU A 317 -12.78 11.60 1.03
C LEU A 317 -13.15 10.17 0.64
N LYS A 318 -14.37 9.73 0.98
CA LYS A 318 -14.85 8.38 0.75
C LYS A 318 -14.76 7.99 -0.73
N LEU A 319 -14.32 6.75 -0.99
CA LEU A 319 -14.13 6.14 -2.31
C LEU A 319 -13.14 6.88 -3.24
N ARG A 320 -12.34 7.81 -2.71
CA ARG A 320 -11.35 8.54 -3.51
C ARG A 320 -10.01 7.80 -3.69
N LYS A 321 -9.96 6.51 -3.35
CA LYS A 321 -8.76 5.65 -3.50
C LYS A 321 -7.51 6.26 -2.89
N LEU A 322 -7.63 6.68 -1.63
CA LEU A 322 -6.56 7.37 -0.93
C LEU A 322 -5.28 6.52 -0.83
N THR A 323 -4.15 7.19 -0.78
CA THR A 323 -2.86 6.58 -0.41
C THR A 323 -2.83 6.17 1.06
N ALA A 324 -1.74 5.54 1.50
CA ALA A 324 -1.40 5.48 2.91
C ALA A 324 -1.25 6.90 3.48
N PRO A 325 -1.56 7.13 4.77
CA PRO A 325 -1.37 8.43 5.40
C PRO A 325 0.11 8.70 5.67
N ALA A 326 0.56 9.93 5.41
CA ALA A 326 1.89 10.40 5.80
C ALA A 326 1.76 11.49 6.86
N SER A 327 2.50 11.33 7.97
CA SER A 327 2.50 12.29 9.07
C SER A 327 3.62 13.31 8.89
N ILE A 328 3.28 14.60 8.89
CA ILE A 328 4.24 15.69 8.80
C ILE A 328 3.86 16.81 9.78
N SER A 329 4.73 17.12 10.74
CA SER A 329 4.45 18.08 11.81
C SER A 329 3.13 17.75 12.53
N ASN A 330 2.16 18.65 12.50
CA ASN A 330 0.80 18.45 13.06
C ASN A 330 -0.25 18.09 12.01
N LEU A 331 0.18 17.65 10.84
CA LEU A 331 -0.68 17.33 9.71
C LEU A 331 -0.57 15.85 9.31
N ILE A 332 -1.65 15.38 8.71
CA ILE A 332 -1.71 14.09 8.01
C ILE A 332 -1.98 14.40 6.53
N ALA A 333 -1.09 13.93 5.67
CA ALA A 333 -1.23 14.05 4.23
C ALA A 333 -1.76 12.74 3.65
N VAL A 334 -2.75 12.81 2.77
CA VAL A 334 -3.26 11.70 1.95
C VAL A 334 -3.44 12.18 0.51
N GLY A 335 -3.09 11.34 -0.45
CA GLY A 335 -3.26 11.60 -1.87
C GLY A 335 -4.43 10.84 -2.44
N ASP A 336 -5.05 11.35 -3.51
CA ASP A 336 -6.19 10.72 -4.14
C ASP A 336 -5.98 10.38 -5.63
N PHE A 337 -6.98 9.70 -6.22
CA PHE A 337 -6.95 9.25 -7.60
C PHE A 337 -7.04 10.37 -8.64
N GLU A 338 -7.47 11.57 -8.27
CA GLU A 338 -7.50 12.74 -9.14
C GLU A 338 -6.23 13.59 -9.04
N GLY A 339 -5.26 13.20 -8.20
CA GLY A 339 -3.98 13.89 -8.03
C GLY A 339 -4.03 15.06 -7.04
N TYR A 340 -4.99 15.05 -6.12
CA TYR A 340 -5.03 15.98 -5.01
C TYR A 340 -4.30 15.40 -3.80
N ILE A 341 -3.58 16.27 -3.10
CA ILE A 341 -3.13 16.03 -1.72
C ILE A 341 -4.09 16.76 -0.79
N HIS A 342 -4.57 16.04 0.21
CA HIS A 342 -5.38 16.58 1.28
C HIS A 342 -4.54 16.62 2.55
N LEU A 343 -4.50 17.77 3.20
CA LEU A 343 -3.84 17.98 4.48
C LEU A 343 -4.91 18.06 5.57
N LEU A 344 -4.84 17.14 6.50
CA LEU A 344 -5.75 17.05 7.64
C LEU A 344 -5.02 17.44 8.92
N ASN A 345 -5.69 18.14 9.81
CA ASN A 345 -5.19 18.39 11.15
C ASN A 345 -5.07 17.06 11.92
N ALA A 346 -3.89 16.73 12.41
CA ALA A 346 -3.66 15.45 13.08
C ALA A 346 -4.46 15.28 14.39
N GLN A 347 -4.94 16.37 14.98
CA GLN A 347 -5.70 16.32 16.24
C GLN A 347 -7.20 16.18 16.01
N SER A 348 -7.75 16.82 14.97
CA SER A 348 -9.20 16.92 14.75
C SER A 348 -9.70 16.21 13.49
N GLY A 349 -8.82 15.86 12.53
CA GLY A 349 -9.19 15.34 11.22
C GLY A 349 -9.77 16.38 10.25
N ASN A 350 -9.89 17.64 10.65
CA ASN A 350 -10.38 18.71 9.80
C ASN A 350 -9.40 19.03 8.69
N PHE A 351 -9.90 19.45 7.53
CA PHE A 351 -9.06 19.94 6.45
C PHE A 351 -8.29 21.20 6.86
N GLU A 352 -7.00 21.19 6.59
CA GLU A 352 -6.10 22.35 6.74
C GLU A 352 -5.63 22.88 5.38
N GLY A 353 -5.68 22.06 4.33
CA GLY A 353 -5.34 22.44 2.98
C GLY A 353 -5.60 21.33 1.97
N ARG A 354 -5.68 21.72 0.72
CA ARG A 354 -5.82 20.82 -0.42
C ARG A 354 -5.10 21.39 -1.62
N GLU A 355 -4.28 20.59 -2.28
CA GLU A 355 -3.59 21.03 -3.48
C GLU A 355 -3.62 19.98 -4.58
N LYS A 356 -3.86 20.40 -5.82
CA LYS A 356 -3.76 19.55 -7.00
C LYS A 356 -2.33 19.55 -7.51
N VAL A 357 -1.60 18.48 -7.23
CA VAL A 357 -0.18 18.34 -7.60
C VAL A 357 0.03 17.64 -8.94
N SER A 358 -0.96 16.86 -9.39
CA SER A 358 -0.89 16.10 -10.63
C SER A 358 -2.25 15.99 -11.32
N ARG A 359 -2.26 15.61 -12.60
CA ARG A 359 -3.47 15.17 -13.32
C ARG A 359 -3.69 13.65 -13.21
N ASN A 360 -2.68 12.92 -12.74
CA ASN A 360 -2.68 11.48 -12.55
C ASN A 360 -2.85 11.13 -11.08
N PRO A 361 -3.34 9.94 -10.75
CA PRO A 361 -3.46 9.46 -9.39
C PRO A 361 -2.16 9.57 -8.60
N ILE A 362 -2.26 9.99 -7.34
CA ILE A 362 -1.16 9.86 -6.39
C ILE A 362 -1.11 8.41 -5.93
N THR A 363 0.05 7.80 -6.03
CA THR A 363 0.25 6.40 -5.70
C THR A 363 0.87 6.20 -4.32
N GLU A 364 1.83 7.06 -3.96
CA GLU A 364 2.52 6.99 -2.67
C GLU A 364 2.85 8.38 -2.16
N ILE A 365 2.83 8.53 -0.83
CA ILE A 365 3.31 9.71 -0.11
C ILE A 365 4.20 9.23 1.03
N GLU A 366 5.43 9.74 1.09
CA GLU A 366 6.36 9.50 2.18
C GLU A 366 6.75 10.84 2.82
N SER A 367 6.78 10.90 4.14
CA SER A 367 7.28 12.06 4.87
C SER A 367 8.74 11.86 5.27
N LYS A 368 9.56 12.89 5.06
CA LYS A 368 10.95 12.90 5.50
C LYS A 368 11.35 14.28 6.02
N GLY A 369 11.48 14.42 7.33
CA GLY A 369 11.69 15.72 7.94
C GLY A 369 10.56 16.69 7.63
N SER A 370 10.86 17.80 6.96
CA SER A 370 9.88 18.80 6.49
C SER A 370 9.36 18.55 5.08
N TYR A 371 9.81 17.48 4.40
CA TYR A 371 9.44 17.18 3.03
C TYR A 371 8.35 16.10 2.95
N LEU A 372 7.47 16.24 1.96
CA LEU A 372 6.62 15.18 1.43
C LEU A 372 7.17 14.75 0.07
N LEU A 373 7.49 13.50 -0.07
CA LEU A 373 7.82 12.87 -1.34
C LEU A 373 6.55 12.27 -1.91
N ILE A 374 6.20 12.65 -3.12
CA ILE A 374 4.92 12.32 -3.73
C ILE A 374 5.20 11.60 -5.04
N SER A 375 4.73 10.36 -5.15
CA SER A 375 4.77 9.59 -6.39
C SER A 375 3.41 9.62 -7.06
N VAL A 376 3.40 9.77 -8.39
CA VAL A 376 2.20 9.81 -9.21
C VAL A 376 2.23 8.72 -10.28
N ALA A 377 1.07 8.29 -10.76
CA ALA A 377 0.95 7.14 -11.68
C ALA A 377 1.65 7.32 -13.04
N SER A 378 2.06 8.53 -13.39
CA SER A 378 2.80 8.80 -14.63
C SER A 378 4.32 8.83 -14.46
N GLY A 379 4.80 8.57 -13.27
CA GLY A 379 6.24 8.61 -12.96
C GLY A 379 6.79 10.01 -12.77
#